data_7765f9b249e833d98700c13d27778f74
#
_entry.id   7765f9b249e833d98700c13d27778f74
#
_cell.length_a   1.000
_cell.length_b   1.000
_cell.length_c   1.000
_cell.angle_alpha   90.00
_cell.angle_beta   90.00
_cell.angle_gamma   90.00
#
_symmetry.space_group_name_H-M   'P 1'
#
loop_
_entity.id
_entity.type
_entity.pdbx_description
1 polymer ?
#
loop_
_entity_poly.entity_id
_entity_poly.type
_entity_poly.pdbx_seq_one_letter_code
_entity_poly.pdbx_strand_id
1 'polypeptide(L)'
;MYYNVNPDIKQLKIIMKKYDLVIQNGTIVDGKRTPRFKGDIGIVDGMIETIGKVETGNAKQVINAEGKIVAPGFVDLHTHFDSQVFWDPWCTMNSWHGITTVTIGNCGFGFAPCKEEDRDASMKTMERNEAVRFETMKEGMPWDWESHPEFMDSIESCLLYTSPSPRDSVV
;
A
#
# COMPACT_ATOMS: atom_id res chain seq x y z
N MET A 1 40.89 -23.57 45.86
CA MET A 1 39.58 -22.85 45.78
C MET A 1 39.10 -23.05 44.37
N TYR A 2 38.23 -24.05 44.14
CA TYR A 2 37.71 -24.35 42.79
C TYR A 2 36.42 -23.57 42.59
N TYR A 3 36.38 -22.67 41.62
CA TYR A 3 35.15 -22.02 41.20
C TYR A 3 34.31 -23.01 40.41
N ASN A 4 33.20 -23.39 40.98
CA ASN A 4 32.17 -24.20 40.33
C ASN A 4 31.44 -23.32 39.29
N VAL A 5 31.77 -23.49 38.03
CA VAL A 5 31.06 -22.80 36.94
C VAL A 5 29.74 -23.56 36.74
N ASN A 6 28.66 -22.91 37.06
CA ASN A 6 27.30 -23.42 36.90
C ASN A 6 27.06 -23.90 35.46
N PRO A 7 26.73 -25.19 35.21
CA PRO A 7 26.51 -25.74 33.88
C PRO A 7 25.22 -25.30 33.19
N ASP A 8 24.40 -24.43 33.81
CA ASP A 8 23.07 -24.05 33.30
C ASP A 8 23.06 -22.90 32.28
N ILE A 9 24.22 -22.52 31.72
CA ILE A 9 24.28 -21.61 30.56
C ILE A 9 24.06 -22.35 29.23
N LYS A 10 23.63 -23.61 29.29
CA LYS A 10 23.21 -24.35 28.10
C LYS A 10 21.71 -24.15 27.90
N GLN A 11 21.40 -23.23 27.02
CA GLN A 11 20.24 -23.05 26.21
C GLN A 11 19.59 -21.67 26.31
N LEU A 12 20.36 -20.64 26.05
CA LEU A 12 19.78 -19.51 25.31
C LEU A 12 19.47 -20.06 23.91
N LYS A 13 18.29 -20.67 23.77
CA LYS A 13 17.70 -20.97 22.48
C LYS A 13 17.49 -19.61 21.83
N ILE A 14 18.43 -19.20 20.99
CA ILE A 14 18.21 -18.05 20.12
C ILE A 14 16.98 -18.43 19.32
N ILE A 15 15.83 -17.87 19.69
CA ILE A 15 14.59 -17.99 18.92
C ILE A 15 14.91 -17.23 17.65
N MET A 16 15.38 -17.95 16.65
CA MET A 16 15.65 -17.37 15.35
C MET A 16 14.30 -16.92 14.79
N LYS A 17 14.13 -15.63 14.71
CA LYS A 17 12.91 -15.00 14.23
C LYS A 17 12.69 -15.43 12.79
N LYS A 18 11.50 -15.91 12.47
CA LYS A 18 11.13 -16.31 11.12
C LYS A 18 10.52 -15.12 10.41
N TYR A 19 11.13 -14.70 9.31
CA TYR A 19 10.61 -13.61 8.48
C TYR A 19 9.91 -14.16 7.24
N ASP A 20 8.84 -13.51 6.82
CA ASP A 20 8.22 -13.81 5.53
C ASP A 20 9.06 -13.21 4.39
N LEU A 21 9.57 -12.01 4.60
CA LEU A 21 10.42 -11.32 3.65
C LEU A 21 11.55 -10.58 4.40
N VAL A 22 12.75 -10.67 3.85
CA VAL A 22 13.87 -9.82 4.27
C VAL A 22 14.38 -9.02 3.07
N ILE A 23 14.51 -7.70 3.23
CA ILE A 23 15.15 -6.83 2.26
C ILE A 23 16.53 -6.48 2.80
N GLN A 24 17.59 -6.90 2.12
CA GLN A 24 18.98 -6.76 2.60
C GLN A 24 19.79 -5.72 1.85
N ASN A 25 20.81 -5.17 2.52
CA ASN A 25 21.86 -4.33 1.95
C ASN A 25 21.35 -3.00 1.35
N GLY A 26 20.12 -2.60 1.69
CA GLY A 26 19.51 -1.39 1.16
C GLY A 26 20.10 -0.11 1.74
N THR A 27 19.91 1.00 1.02
CA THR A 27 20.03 2.34 1.59
C THR A 27 18.64 2.78 2.00
N ILE A 28 18.37 2.81 3.31
CA ILE A 28 17.04 3.10 3.85
C ILE A 28 16.83 4.61 3.91
N VAL A 29 15.65 5.04 3.40
CA VAL A 29 15.12 6.40 3.51
C VAL A 29 13.72 6.27 4.10
N ASP A 30 13.58 6.55 5.39
CA ASP A 30 12.37 6.22 6.16
C ASP A 30 11.27 7.30 6.13
N GLY A 31 11.50 8.42 5.44
CA GLY A 31 10.55 9.54 5.38
C GLY A 31 10.45 10.39 6.65
N LYS A 32 11.17 10.05 7.72
CA LYS A 32 11.11 10.74 9.03
C LYS A 32 12.07 11.92 9.14
N ARG A 33 12.65 12.39 8.05
CA ARG A 33 13.68 13.44 8.00
C ARG A 33 15.00 13.03 8.65
N THR A 34 15.20 11.75 8.92
CA THR A 34 16.50 11.23 9.35
C THR A 34 17.45 11.08 8.16
N PRO A 35 18.77 11.20 8.34
CA PRO A 35 19.72 10.89 7.29
C PRO A 35 19.53 9.44 6.82
N ARG A 36 19.71 9.21 5.50
CA ARG A 36 19.71 7.84 4.95
C ARG A 36 20.78 6.99 5.62
N PHE A 37 20.50 5.71 5.80
CA PHE A 37 21.42 4.76 6.41
C PHE A 37 21.40 3.41 5.71
N LYS A 38 22.45 2.62 5.88
CA LYS A 38 22.49 1.23 5.39
C LYS A 38 21.82 0.32 6.40
N GLY A 39 21.00 -0.61 5.91
CA GLY A 39 20.35 -1.57 6.77
C GLY A 39 19.49 -2.58 6.00
N ASP A 40 18.97 -3.52 6.76
CA ASP A 40 18.04 -4.53 6.30
C ASP A 40 16.65 -4.27 6.91
N ILE A 41 15.62 -4.82 6.28
CA ILE A 41 14.24 -4.78 6.78
C ILE A 41 13.73 -6.22 6.86
N GLY A 42 13.27 -6.62 8.04
CA GLY A 42 12.60 -7.90 8.26
C GLY A 42 11.10 -7.70 8.42
N ILE A 43 10.32 -8.47 7.66
CA ILE A 43 8.86 -8.39 7.57
C ILE A 43 8.25 -9.71 8.04
N VAL A 44 7.22 -9.61 8.88
CA VAL A 44 6.43 -10.72 9.40
C VAL A 44 4.96 -10.36 9.26
N ASP A 45 4.15 -11.24 8.67
CA ASP A 45 2.70 -11.05 8.48
C ASP A 45 2.35 -9.67 7.87
N GLY A 46 3.14 -9.26 6.85
CA GLY A 46 2.96 -7.98 6.15
C GLY A 46 3.46 -6.75 6.92
N MET A 47 3.94 -6.91 8.15
CA MET A 47 4.38 -5.80 9.01
C MET A 47 5.90 -5.72 9.09
N ILE A 48 6.43 -4.49 9.08
CA ILE A 48 7.86 -4.25 9.34
C ILE A 48 8.14 -4.54 10.81
N GLU A 49 8.86 -5.60 11.07
CA GLU A 49 9.17 -6.08 12.42
C GLU A 49 10.57 -5.66 12.88
N THR A 50 11.50 -5.55 11.95
CA THR A 50 12.91 -5.20 12.28
C THR A 50 13.48 -4.30 11.20
N ILE A 51 14.14 -3.23 11.62
CA ILE A 51 14.97 -2.38 10.77
C ILE A 51 16.38 -2.36 11.36
N GLY A 52 17.40 -2.69 10.56
CA GLY A 52 18.80 -2.74 11.00
C GLY A 52 19.51 -3.95 10.41
N LYS A 53 20.21 -4.72 11.22
CA LYS A 53 20.82 -5.98 10.77
C LYS A 53 19.84 -7.13 10.99
N VAL A 54 19.56 -7.88 9.93
CA VAL A 54 18.61 -8.99 9.93
C VAL A 54 19.31 -10.27 9.45
N GLU A 55 19.19 -11.35 10.25
CA GLU A 55 19.69 -12.66 9.86
C GLU A 55 18.67 -13.35 8.92
N THR A 56 19.16 -13.79 7.75
CA THR A 56 18.30 -14.33 6.67
C THR A 56 18.05 -15.81 6.75
N GLY A 57 18.75 -16.53 7.60
CA GLY A 57 18.71 -18.01 7.63
C GLY A 57 17.32 -18.65 7.80
N ASN A 58 16.32 -17.87 8.23
CA ASN A 58 14.95 -18.31 8.43
C ASN A 58 13.92 -17.46 7.66
N ALA A 59 14.33 -16.69 6.66
CA ALA A 59 13.42 -15.93 5.82
C ALA A 59 12.82 -16.83 4.73
N LYS A 60 11.50 -16.67 4.46
CA LYS A 60 10.84 -17.35 3.33
C LYS A 60 11.31 -16.78 1.99
N GLN A 61 11.55 -15.47 1.96
CA GLN A 61 12.02 -14.74 0.78
C GLN A 61 13.06 -13.70 1.18
N VAL A 62 14.08 -13.51 0.33
CA VAL A 62 15.13 -12.49 0.52
C VAL A 62 15.26 -11.68 -0.76
N ILE A 63 15.22 -10.35 -0.62
CA ILE A 63 15.50 -9.39 -1.71
C ILE A 63 16.84 -8.71 -1.41
N ASN A 64 17.82 -8.84 -2.29
CA ASN A 64 19.04 -8.06 -2.21
C ASN A 64 18.84 -6.69 -2.83
N ALA A 65 18.89 -5.66 -2.00
CA ALA A 65 18.74 -4.24 -2.37
C ALA A 65 20.07 -3.50 -2.42
N GLU A 66 21.18 -4.21 -2.61
CA GLU A 66 22.50 -3.58 -2.74
C GLU A 66 22.52 -2.54 -3.87
N GLY A 67 23.02 -1.35 -3.57
CA GLY A 67 23.03 -0.23 -4.50
C GLY A 67 21.67 0.47 -4.70
N LYS A 68 20.60 -0.03 -4.09
CA LYS A 68 19.25 0.52 -4.21
C LYS A 68 18.85 1.33 -2.98
N ILE A 69 17.86 2.21 -3.19
CA ILE A 69 17.14 2.89 -2.11
C ILE A 69 15.94 2.02 -1.72
N VAL A 70 15.75 1.87 -0.41
CA VAL A 70 14.55 1.25 0.17
C VAL A 70 13.80 2.33 0.93
N ALA A 71 12.60 2.62 0.51
CA ALA A 71 11.75 3.68 1.07
C ALA A 71 10.31 3.18 1.15
N PRO A 72 9.46 3.80 2.00
CA PRO A 72 8.01 3.61 1.92
C PRO A 72 7.51 3.93 0.50
N GLY A 73 6.44 3.27 0.07
CA GLY A 73 5.75 3.63 -1.15
C GLY A 73 5.23 5.06 -1.08
N PHE A 74 5.12 5.70 -2.24
CA PHE A 74 4.57 7.04 -2.31
C PHE A 74 3.06 7.02 -2.08
N VAL A 75 2.55 8.08 -1.45
CA VAL A 75 1.12 8.33 -1.27
C VAL A 75 0.75 9.48 -2.23
N ASP A 76 -0.11 9.19 -3.18
CA ASP A 76 -0.64 10.19 -4.10
C ASP A 76 -1.97 10.71 -3.53
N LEU A 77 -1.95 11.96 -3.08
CA LEU A 77 -3.09 12.58 -2.41
C LEU A 77 -4.08 13.23 -3.38
N HIS A 78 -3.83 13.19 -4.68
CA HIS A 78 -4.70 13.84 -5.65
C HIS A 78 -4.73 13.02 -6.95
N THR A 79 -5.72 12.14 -7.06
CA THR A 79 -5.94 11.30 -8.25
C THR A 79 -7.39 11.38 -8.70
N HIS A 80 -7.64 10.93 -9.93
CA HIS A 80 -8.96 10.82 -10.53
C HIS A 80 -9.30 9.36 -10.86
N PHE A 81 -8.92 8.46 -9.95
CA PHE A 81 -9.20 7.03 -10.08
C PHE A 81 -10.62 6.64 -9.69
N ASP A 82 -11.48 7.59 -9.34
CA ASP A 82 -12.87 7.36 -8.93
C ASP A 82 -13.67 6.49 -9.91
N SER A 83 -13.36 6.63 -11.20
CA SER A 83 -13.94 5.78 -12.26
C SER A 83 -12.98 4.68 -12.69
N GLN A 84 -11.69 5.02 -12.84
CA GLN A 84 -10.70 4.12 -13.44
C GLN A 84 -10.48 2.85 -12.62
N VAL A 85 -10.63 2.89 -11.30
CA VAL A 85 -10.47 1.74 -10.41
C VAL A 85 -11.36 0.56 -10.82
N PHE A 86 -12.49 0.79 -11.47
CA PHE A 86 -13.42 -0.26 -11.90
C PHE A 86 -12.91 -1.06 -13.11
N TRP A 87 -12.04 -0.50 -13.96
CA TRP A 87 -11.45 -1.22 -15.11
C TRP A 87 -9.93 -1.36 -15.03
N ASP A 88 -9.27 -0.61 -14.14
CA ASP A 88 -7.86 -0.80 -13.80
C ASP A 88 -7.70 -0.86 -12.27
N PRO A 89 -8.16 -1.96 -11.63
CA PRO A 89 -8.15 -2.10 -10.18
C PRO A 89 -6.74 -2.14 -9.59
N TRP A 90 -5.71 -2.33 -10.41
CA TRP A 90 -4.31 -2.28 -9.99
C TRP A 90 -3.72 -0.87 -9.95
N CYS A 91 -4.46 0.15 -10.41
CA CYS A 91 -3.92 1.50 -10.63
C CYS A 91 -2.54 1.44 -11.30
N THR A 92 -2.48 0.73 -12.42
CA THR A 92 -1.25 0.20 -13.04
C THR A 92 -0.17 1.27 -13.24
N MET A 93 -0.55 2.45 -13.72
CA MET A 93 0.40 3.54 -13.94
C MET A 93 1.05 4.00 -12.64
N ASN A 94 0.26 4.15 -11.58
CA ASN A 94 0.75 4.59 -10.28
C ASN A 94 1.68 3.55 -9.64
N SER A 95 1.28 2.28 -9.66
CA SER A 95 2.07 1.19 -9.09
C SER A 95 3.44 1.05 -9.76
N TRP A 96 3.53 1.27 -11.07
CA TRP A 96 4.80 1.25 -11.81
C TRP A 96 5.77 2.38 -11.38
N HIS A 97 5.24 3.47 -10.84
CA HIS A 97 6.03 4.60 -10.34
C HIS A 97 6.30 4.54 -8.84
N GLY A 98 5.97 3.42 -8.18
CA GLY A 98 6.22 3.21 -6.76
C GLY A 98 5.20 3.89 -5.84
N ILE A 99 4.05 4.28 -6.38
CA ILE A 99 2.92 4.77 -5.60
C ILE A 99 2.15 3.54 -5.09
N THR A 100 1.99 3.45 -3.78
CA THR A 100 1.33 2.32 -3.12
C THR A 100 -0.01 2.70 -2.49
N THR A 101 -0.32 3.99 -2.46
CA THR A 101 -1.57 4.52 -1.92
C THR A 101 -2.04 5.68 -2.76
N VAL A 102 -3.30 5.68 -3.13
CA VAL A 102 -3.95 6.78 -3.85
C VAL A 102 -5.15 7.29 -3.07
N THR A 103 -5.42 8.58 -3.15
CA THR A 103 -6.63 9.20 -2.61
C THR A 103 -7.51 9.65 -3.77
N ILE A 104 -8.77 9.30 -3.73
CA ILE A 104 -9.79 9.70 -4.69
C ILE A 104 -10.74 10.75 -4.07
N GLY A 105 -11.43 11.52 -4.90
CA GLY A 105 -12.39 12.54 -4.48
C GLY A 105 -11.80 13.81 -3.87
N ASN A 106 -10.48 13.89 -3.64
CA ASN A 106 -9.84 15.02 -2.95
C ASN A 106 -9.89 16.35 -3.71
N CYS A 107 -10.06 16.32 -5.02
CA CYS A 107 -10.21 17.52 -5.86
C CYS A 107 -11.63 18.12 -5.82
N GLY A 108 -12.58 17.47 -5.16
CA GLY A 108 -13.99 17.85 -5.15
C GLY A 108 -14.81 17.31 -6.32
N PHE A 109 -14.20 16.54 -7.23
CA PHE A 109 -14.89 15.77 -8.26
C PHE A 109 -14.94 14.31 -7.84
N GLY A 110 -16.14 13.72 -7.84
CA GLY A 110 -16.35 12.33 -7.46
C GLY A 110 -17.70 11.85 -7.96
N PHE A 111 -17.96 10.56 -7.82
CA PHE A 111 -19.18 9.92 -8.29
C PHE A 111 -20.09 9.43 -7.16
N ALA A 112 -19.83 9.88 -5.92
CA ALA A 112 -20.69 9.57 -4.79
C ALA A 112 -20.73 10.72 -3.75
N PRO A 113 -21.93 11.06 -3.24
CA PRO A 113 -23.24 10.49 -3.62
C PRO A 113 -23.68 10.96 -5.02
N CYS A 114 -24.38 10.11 -5.77
CA CYS A 114 -24.84 10.43 -7.12
C CYS A 114 -26.14 9.68 -7.42
N LYS A 115 -27.24 10.43 -7.60
CA LYS A 115 -28.51 9.85 -8.00
C LYS A 115 -28.46 9.38 -9.45
N GLU A 116 -29.32 8.43 -9.81
CA GLU A 116 -29.37 7.89 -11.18
C GLU A 116 -29.56 9.00 -12.22
N GLU A 117 -30.43 9.97 -11.95
CA GLU A 117 -30.73 11.11 -12.84
C GLU A 117 -29.54 12.04 -13.08
N ASP A 118 -28.56 12.08 -12.15
CA ASP A 118 -27.40 12.96 -12.18
C ASP A 118 -26.14 12.29 -12.77
N ARG A 119 -26.15 10.97 -13.03
CA ARG A 119 -24.98 10.20 -13.47
C ARG A 119 -24.38 10.74 -14.77
N ASP A 120 -25.24 11.00 -15.78
CA ASP A 120 -24.78 11.56 -17.06
C ASP A 120 -24.14 12.95 -16.92
N ALA A 121 -24.68 13.80 -16.04
CA ALA A 121 -24.13 15.13 -15.77
C ALA A 121 -22.77 15.04 -15.08
N SER A 122 -22.63 14.13 -14.11
CA SER A 122 -21.37 13.87 -13.39
C SER A 122 -20.29 13.37 -14.35
N MET A 123 -20.60 12.39 -15.21
CA MET A 123 -19.66 11.89 -16.21
C MET A 123 -19.22 12.97 -17.21
N LYS A 124 -20.16 13.80 -17.70
CA LYS A 124 -19.82 14.91 -18.60
C LYS A 124 -18.94 15.98 -17.93
N THR A 125 -19.12 16.18 -16.63
CA THR A 125 -18.26 17.08 -15.85
C THR A 125 -16.86 16.53 -15.75
N MET A 126 -16.73 15.24 -15.44
CA MET A 126 -15.42 14.56 -15.37
C MET A 126 -14.72 14.53 -16.75
N GLU A 127 -15.45 14.25 -17.82
CA GLU A 127 -14.89 14.30 -19.18
C GLU A 127 -14.31 15.66 -19.53
N ARG A 128 -15.01 16.73 -19.16
CA ARG A 128 -14.58 18.09 -19.45
C ARG A 128 -13.35 18.51 -18.65
N ASN A 129 -13.27 18.09 -17.40
CA ASN A 129 -12.23 18.53 -16.48
C ASN A 129 -11.00 17.62 -16.51
N GLU A 130 -11.20 16.31 -16.65
CA GLU A 130 -10.16 15.29 -16.47
C GLU A 130 -9.89 14.46 -17.73
N ALA A 131 -10.57 14.78 -18.82
CA ALA A 131 -10.42 14.09 -20.12
C ALA A 131 -10.72 12.57 -20.07
N VAL A 132 -11.46 12.11 -19.07
CA VAL A 132 -11.94 10.72 -19.03
C VAL A 132 -13.20 10.64 -19.87
N ARG A 133 -13.19 9.87 -20.95
CA ARG A 133 -14.30 9.80 -21.91
C ARG A 133 -15.59 9.34 -21.26
N PHE A 134 -16.70 10.02 -21.61
CA PHE A 134 -18.04 9.71 -21.13
C PHE A 134 -18.43 8.25 -21.38
N GLU A 135 -18.19 7.77 -22.61
CA GLU A 135 -18.52 6.39 -23.00
C GLU A 135 -17.74 5.35 -22.19
N THR A 136 -16.46 5.64 -21.91
CA THR A 136 -15.62 4.77 -21.09
C THR A 136 -16.16 4.65 -19.66
N MET A 137 -16.57 5.75 -19.07
CA MET A 137 -17.16 5.76 -17.72
C MET A 137 -18.50 5.07 -17.70
N LYS A 138 -19.31 5.29 -18.73
CA LYS A 138 -20.65 4.70 -18.85
C LYS A 138 -20.60 3.16 -18.98
N GLU A 139 -19.63 2.63 -19.69
CA GLU A 139 -19.43 1.19 -19.86
C GLU A 139 -18.61 0.54 -18.76
N GLY A 140 -17.61 1.28 -18.22
CA GLY A 140 -16.62 0.76 -17.29
C GLY A 140 -17.04 0.81 -15.82
N MET A 141 -18.03 1.62 -15.46
CA MET A 141 -18.48 1.76 -14.07
C MET A 141 -19.78 0.96 -13.85
N PRO A 142 -19.90 0.19 -12.75
CA PRO A 142 -21.10 -0.63 -12.49
C PRO A 142 -22.33 0.21 -12.15
N TRP A 143 -22.16 1.42 -11.63
CA TRP A 143 -23.23 2.34 -11.25
C TRP A 143 -24.30 1.71 -10.33
N ASP A 144 -23.85 0.88 -9.38
CA ASP A 144 -24.66 0.14 -8.42
C ASP A 144 -24.82 0.86 -7.08
N TRP A 145 -24.57 2.17 -7.05
CA TRP A 145 -24.67 3.03 -5.86
C TRP A 145 -25.45 4.32 -6.15
N GLU A 146 -25.96 4.90 -5.08
CA GLU A 146 -26.41 6.30 -5.01
C GLU A 146 -25.73 7.04 -3.85
N SER A 147 -25.53 6.34 -2.73
CA SER A 147 -24.89 6.89 -1.54
C SER A 147 -23.37 6.64 -1.53
N HIS A 148 -22.66 7.39 -0.69
CA HIS A 148 -21.22 7.18 -0.52
C HIS A 148 -20.86 5.81 0.10
N PRO A 149 -21.59 5.28 1.10
CA PRO A 149 -21.33 3.93 1.58
C PRO A 149 -21.45 2.86 0.49
N GLU A 150 -22.49 2.89 -0.33
CA GLU A 150 -22.66 1.95 -1.44
C GLU A 150 -21.52 2.05 -2.47
N PHE A 151 -21.03 3.27 -2.75
CA PHE A 151 -19.86 3.46 -3.60
C PHE A 151 -18.61 2.79 -2.99
N MET A 152 -18.41 2.90 -1.68
CA MET A 152 -17.31 2.22 -1.00
C MET A 152 -17.44 0.70 -1.09
N ASP A 153 -18.64 0.15 -0.91
CA ASP A 153 -18.91 -1.28 -1.07
C ASP A 153 -18.62 -1.73 -2.50
N SER A 154 -18.99 -0.94 -3.50
CA SER A 154 -18.70 -1.20 -4.92
C SER A 154 -17.18 -1.22 -5.19
N ILE A 155 -16.43 -0.26 -4.63
CA ILE A 155 -14.96 -0.24 -4.73
C ILE A 155 -14.34 -1.47 -4.04
N GLU A 156 -14.83 -1.84 -2.85
CA GLU A 156 -14.34 -3.03 -2.13
C GLU A 156 -14.56 -4.32 -2.91
N SER A 157 -15.58 -4.38 -3.76
CA SER A 157 -15.82 -5.51 -4.66
C SER A 157 -14.79 -5.62 -5.79
N CYS A 158 -14.02 -4.57 -6.06
CA CYS A 158 -12.90 -4.59 -6.98
C CYS A 158 -11.74 -5.42 -6.40
N LEU A 159 -10.79 -5.83 -7.25
CA LEU A 159 -9.66 -6.68 -6.85
C LEU A 159 -8.65 -5.99 -5.94
N LEU A 160 -8.67 -4.67 -5.83
CA LEU A 160 -7.81 -3.93 -4.93
C LEU A 160 -8.31 -4.03 -3.50
N TYR A 161 -7.39 -4.28 -2.59
CA TYR A 161 -7.65 -4.09 -1.17
C TYR A 161 -7.85 -2.60 -0.91
N THR A 162 -9.06 -2.23 -0.52
CA THR A 162 -9.38 -0.88 -0.06
C THR A 162 -9.57 -0.90 1.45
N SER A 163 -8.95 0.05 2.13
CA SER A 163 -9.22 0.24 3.54
C SER A 163 -10.22 1.40 3.68
N PRO A 164 -11.43 1.16 4.16
CA PRO A 164 -12.43 2.20 4.37
C PRO A 164 -12.11 3.10 5.57
N SER A 165 -11.07 2.78 6.35
CA SER A 165 -10.70 3.51 7.55
C SER A 165 -9.30 4.09 7.45
N PRO A 166 -9.10 5.38 7.82
CA PRO A 166 -7.76 5.93 8.00
C PRO A 166 -6.91 5.18 9.04
N ARG A 167 -7.51 4.32 9.86
CA ARG A 167 -6.81 3.48 10.84
C ARG A 167 -6.18 2.25 10.21
N ASP A 168 -6.74 1.77 9.10
CA ASP A 168 -6.26 0.57 8.39
C ASP A 168 -5.23 0.94 7.31
N SER A 169 -5.09 2.23 7.00
CA SER A 169 -4.09 2.75 6.07
C SER A 169 -2.71 2.97 6.68
N VAL A 170 -2.49 2.57 7.92
CA VAL A 170 -1.17 2.58 8.55
C VAL A 170 -0.50 1.23 8.31
N VAL A 171 0.00 1.07 7.12
CA VAL A 171 0.99 0.04 6.81
C VAL A 171 2.37 0.66 6.71
#